data_65f5f33cb44d1697665bf96f44197214
#
_entry.id   65f5f33cb44d1697665bf96f44197214
#
_cell.length_a   1.000
_cell.length_b   1.000
_cell.length_c   1.000
_cell.angle_alpha   90.00
_cell.angle_beta   90.00
_cell.angle_gamma   90.00
#
_symmetry.space_group_name_H-M   'P 1'
#
loop_
_entity.id
_entity.type
_entity.pdbx_description
1 polymer ?
#
loop_
_entity_poly.entity_id
_entity_poly.type
_entity_poly.pdbx_seq_one_letter_code
_entity_poly.pdbx_strand_id
1 'polypeptide(L)'
;YLIHSPRLAMMDVGGWMFYITAACSHAALWALIPYIISLIVAITVRRHQAAAITHIILVSLLNILAYIDGSVYSLYKFHINGFVLNLLVGEGNSEIFTFSFWLYLKIAGVLVGIFAANTLLRILAGHCYTRFHRCGFRPVLATLILFALFSNFYHAYAAVAQKTSVIRSAPCLPYYFPLTATRLMMKLGVVSSKDVIKMNFNNKKQSADLNYPIDSLKYEVHSNPKNVVLIAIDSWNYRAFNQDITPHISHFADSCSRFTSHLSSSNGTRGSIFGLFFSLSSIYWTDFEVSGIQPLLIEELLKQNYQIGIYPSATIVNPPFAKILFSKVPDLRTHTEGKTVYDRDCRITADYLQALDTLGSGTKPFFSFLFYDLAHGYEVPKDKLYRFQPSWEFADYMKLNNDIDPTPFLNLYYNCVAEADSLVGCVLHKLEEKKLLDNTLVIITGDHGQEFNENHKNYWGHGSNYSPVQTHIPFLLYEPGEQPHTYHCLLYTSPSPRDST
;
A
#
# COMPACT_ATOMS: atom_id res chain seq x y z
N TYR A 1 -17.00 -11.43 -4.61
CA TYR A 1 -16.02 -10.36 -4.86
C TYR A 1 -15.03 -10.71 -5.98
N LEU A 2 -14.69 -11.97 -6.15
CA LEU A 2 -13.77 -12.42 -7.20
C LEU A 2 -14.34 -12.23 -8.61
N ILE A 3 -15.67 -12.34 -8.78
CA ILE A 3 -16.36 -12.18 -10.06
C ILE A 3 -16.22 -10.76 -10.63
N HIS A 4 -16.08 -9.75 -9.76
CA HIS A 4 -15.89 -8.36 -10.17
C HIS A 4 -14.41 -7.98 -10.42
N SER A 5 -13.49 -8.95 -10.42
CA SER A 5 -12.10 -8.66 -10.76
C SER A 5 -11.95 -8.35 -12.26
N PRO A 6 -11.34 -7.23 -12.65
CA PRO A 6 -11.08 -6.92 -14.07
C PRO A 6 -10.26 -8.00 -14.78
N ARG A 7 -9.46 -8.77 -14.03
CA ARG A 7 -8.68 -9.89 -14.56
C ARG A 7 -9.54 -11.04 -15.07
N LEU A 8 -10.73 -11.23 -14.46
CA LEU A 8 -11.67 -12.28 -14.85
C LEU A 8 -12.51 -11.88 -16.07
N ALA A 9 -12.78 -10.60 -16.26
CA ALA A 9 -13.56 -10.10 -17.39
C ALA A 9 -12.88 -10.36 -18.77
N MET A 10 -11.55 -10.58 -18.79
CA MET A 10 -10.77 -10.81 -20.01
C MET A 10 -10.39 -12.29 -20.21
N MET A 11 -11.07 -13.22 -19.52
CA MET A 11 -10.75 -14.64 -19.61
C MET A 11 -11.41 -15.31 -20.81
N ASP A 12 -10.62 -16.14 -21.50
CA ASP A 12 -11.11 -17.08 -22.49
C ASP A 12 -11.74 -18.33 -21.84
N VAL A 13 -12.28 -19.23 -22.62
CA VAL A 13 -12.88 -20.50 -22.12
C VAL A 13 -11.89 -21.31 -21.29
N GLY A 14 -10.62 -21.38 -21.71
CA GLY A 14 -9.57 -22.09 -20.98
C GLY A 14 -9.29 -21.47 -19.62
N GLY A 15 -9.25 -20.13 -19.55
CA GLY A 15 -9.12 -19.39 -18.29
C GLY A 15 -10.28 -19.67 -17.33
N TRP A 16 -11.52 -19.67 -17.82
CA TRP A 16 -12.69 -20.02 -16.99
C TRP A 16 -12.69 -21.47 -16.53
N MET A 17 -12.35 -22.42 -17.41
CA MET A 17 -12.20 -23.83 -17.00
C MET A 17 -11.17 -23.99 -15.88
N PHE A 18 -10.01 -23.36 -16.05
CA PHE A 18 -8.98 -23.34 -15.00
C PHE A 18 -9.52 -22.75 -13.70
N TYR A 19 -10.09 -21.56 -13.78
CA TYR A 19 -10.53 -20.82 -12.59
C TYR A 19 -11.59 -21.57 -11.80
N ILE A 20 -12.62 -22.10 -12.47
CA ILE A 20 -13.69 -22.85 -11.80
C ILE A 20 -13.15 -24.12 -11.14
N THR A 21 -12.32 -24.90 -11.83
CA THR A 21 -11.77 -26.14 -11.27
C THR A 21 -10.79 -25.86 -10.14
N ALA A 22 -9.96 -24.82 -10.26
CA ALA A 22 -9.06 -24.36 -9.21
C ALA A 22 -9.84 -23.86 -7.99
N ALA A 23 -10.86 -23.01 -8.18
CA ALA A 23 -11.66 -22.46 -7.09
C ALA A 23 -12.39 -23.57 -6.31
N CYS A 24 -13.03 -24.52 -7.01
CA CYS A 24 -13.75 -25.62 -6.37
C CYS A 24 -12.81 -26.54 -5.55
N SER A 25 -11.68 -26.94 -6.14
CA SER A 25 -10.72 -27.80 -5.45
C SER A 25 -10.02 -27.10 -4.30
N HIS A 26 -9.69 -25.82 -4.46
CA HIS A 26 -9.04 -25.00 -3.44
C HIS A 26 -9.98 -24.72 -2.26
N ALA A 27 -11.23 -24.34 -2.51
CA ALA A 27 -12.24 -24.16 -1.47
C ALA A 27 -12.48 -25.47 -0.67
N ALA A 28 -12.47 -26.62 -1.35
CA ALA A 28 -12.57 -27.92 -0.69
C ALA A 28 -11.38 -28.21 0.24
N LEU A 29 -10.15 -27.86 -0.17
CA LEU A 29 -8.96 -27.97 0.68
C LEU A 29 -9.08 -27.10 1.95
N TRP A 30 -9.54 -25.86 1.81
CA TRP A 30 -9.79 -25.00 2.97
C TRP A 30 -10.85 -25.56 3.90
N ALA A 31 -11.93 -26.16 3.37
CA ALA A 31 -13.00 -26.76 4.14
C ALA A 31 -12.55 -28.03 4.89
N LEU A 32 -11.47 -28.69 4.47
CA LEU A 32 -10.91 -29.86 5.19
C LEU A 32 -10.35 -29.45 6.55
N ILE A 33 -9.83 -28.26 6.74
CA ILE A 33 -9.23 -27.83 8.01
C ILE A 33 -10.26 -27.88 9.15
N PRO A 34 -11.40 -27.15 9.10
CA PRO A 34 -12.42 -27.22 10.13
C PRO A 34 -13.03 -28.63 10.25
N TYR A 35 -13.13 -29.37 9.15
CA TYR A 35 -13.63 -30.75 9.18
C TYR A 35 -12.73 -31.67 9.99
N ILE A 36 -11.41 -31.67 9.71
CA ILE A 36 -10.44 -32.53 10.41
C ILE A 36 -10.40 -32.19 11.91
N ILE A 37 -10.37 -30.92 12.26
CA ILE A 37 -10.34 -30.48 13.67
C ILE A 37 -11.63 -30.96 14.38
N SER A 38 -12.79 -30.77 13.73
CA SER A 38 -14.07 -31.20 14.28
C SER A 38 -14.18 -32.72 14.42
N LEU A 39 -13.57 -33.46 13.51
CA LEU A 39 -13.49 -34.93 13.58
C LEU A 39 -12.62 -35.37 14.78
N ILE A 40 -11.49 -34.72 15.00
CA ILE A 40 -10.63 -34.97 16.18
C ILE A 40 -11.43 -34.71 17.46
N VAL A 41 -12.17 -33.61 17.56
CA VAL A 41 -13.04 -33.32 18.71
C VAL A 41 -14.13 -34.36 18.87
N ALA A 42 -14.75 -34.82 17.77
CA ALA A 42 -15.75 -35.89 17.83
C ALA A 42 -15.21 -37.19 18.41
N ILE A 43 -13.99 -37.57 18.05
CA ILE A 43 -13.31 -38.80 18.51
C ILE A 43 -12.86 -38.68 19.97
N THR A 44 -12.29 -37.53 20.35
CA THR A 44 -11.69 -37.30 21.68
C THR A 44 -12.74 -37.03 22.75
N VAL A 45 -13.65 -36.09 22.47
CA VAL A 45 -14.68 -35.66 23.44
C VAL A 45 -15.90 -36.61 23.43
N ARG A 46 -16.09 -37.40 22.34
CA ARG A 46 -17.19 -38.35 22.14
C ARG A 46 -18.59 -37.71 22.29
N ARG A 47 -18.71 -36.40 22.06
CA ARG A 47 -19.98 -35.63 22.06
C ARG A 47 -20.19 -34.98 20.69
N HIS A 48 -21.20 -35.44 19.97
CA HIS A 48 -21.55 -34.89 18.64
C HIS A 48 -21.86 -33.42 18.67
N GLN A 49 -22.45 -32.89 19.75
CA GLN A 49 -22.73 -31.49 19.90
C GLN A 49 -21.45 -30.63 19.99
N ALA A 50 -20.44 -31.10 20.73
CA ALA A 50 -19.16 -30.39 20.82
C ALA A 50 -18.47 -30.29 19.45
N ALA A 51 -18.38 -31.40 18.72
CA ALA A 51 -17.84 -31.43 17.37
C ALA A 51 -18.62 -30.50 16.43
N ALA A 52 -19.92 -30.44 16.57
CA ALA A 52 -20.82 -29.61 15.81
C ALA A 52 -20.58 -28.11 16.05
N ILE A 53 -20.49 -27.72 17.31
CA ILE A 53 -20.21 -26.34 17.70
C ILE A 53 -18.82 -25.93 17.21
N THR A 54 -17.82 -26.79 17.42
CA THR A 54 -16.46 -26.57 16.91
C THR A 54 -16.46 -26.36 15.40
N HIS A 55 -17.20 -27.19 14.66
CA HIS A 55 -17.28 -27.01 13.19
C HIS A 55 -17.91 -25.69 12.79
N ILE A 56 -19.02 -25.27 13.39
CA ILE A 56 -19.66 -23.98 13.09
C ILE A 56 -18.70 -22.83 13.39
N ILE A 57 -18.02 -22.86 14.54
CA ILE A 57 -17.07 -21.81 14.92
C ILE A 57 -15.94 -21.72 13.89
N LEU A 58 -15.29 -22.83 13.57
CA LEU A 58 -14.14 -22.86 12.68
C LEU A 58 -14.51 -22.49 11.23
N VAL A 59 -15.64 -22.96 10.72
CA VAL A 59 -16.12 -22.57 9.38
C VAL A 59 -16.51 -21.10 9.35
N SER A 60 -17.11 -20.58 10.42
CA SER A 60 -17.44 -19.15 10.51
C SER A 60 -16.19 -18.28 10.55
N LEU A 61 -15.16 -18.66 11.31
CA LEU A 61 -13.86 -17.97 11.32
C LEU A 61 -13.21 -18.01 9.94
N LEU A 62 -13.23 -19.14 9.24
CA LEU A 62 -12.70 -19.25 7.88
C LEU A 62 -13.45 -18.33 6.90
N ASN A 63 -14.78 -18.29 6.98
CA ASN A 63 -15.59 -17.42 6.13
C ASN A 63 -15.39 -15.93 6.45
N ILE A 64 -15.15 -15.58 7.73
CA ILE A 64 -14.80 -14.22 8.14
C ILE A 64 -13.44 -13.82 7.52
N LEU A 65 -12.43 -14.68 7.64
CA LEU A 65 -11.12 -14.44 7.02
C LEU A 65 -11.24 -14.27 5.50
N ALA A 66 -12.02 -15.14 4.85
CA ALA A 66 -12.26 -15.03 3.41
C ALA A 66 -13.03 -13.73 3.05
N TYR A 67 -13.96 -13.29 3.87
CA TYR A 67 -14.68 -12.03 3.67
C TYR A 67 -13.75 -10.81 3.82
N ILE A 68 -12.90 -10.78 4.85
CA ILE A 68 -11.92 -9.71 5.06
C ILE A 68 -10.94 -9.68 3.90
N ASP A 69 -10.37 -10.82 3.52
CA ASP A 69 -9.46 -10.95 2.38
C ASP A 69 -10.13 -10.49 1.07
N GLY A 70 -11.40 -10.86 0.87
CA GLY A 70 -12.18 -10.42 -0.27
C GLY A 70 -12.40 -8.93 -0.33
N SER A 71 -12.63 -8.30 0.81
CA SER A 71 -12.76 -6.85 0.91
C SER A 71 -11.44 -6.15 0.59
N VAL A 72 -10.34 -6.61 1.14
CA VAL A 72 -8.99 -6.13 0.81
C VAL A 72 -8.70 -6.30 -0.68
N TYR A 73 -8.97 -7.49 -1.22
CA TYR A 73 -8.73 -7.76 -2.65
C TYR A 73 -9.64 -6.93 -3.57
N SER A 74 -10.87 -6.66 -3.17
CA SER A 74 -11.77 -5.82 -3.96
C SER A 74 -11.25 -4.40 -4.13
N LEU A 75 -10.64 -3.84 -3.09
CA LEU A 75 -10.11 -2.47 -3.10
C LEU A 75 -8.69 -2.40 -3.67
N TYR A 76 -7.80 -3.24 -3.18
CA TYR A 76 -6.36 -3.13 -3.42
C TYR A 76 -5.80 -4.12 -4.46
N LYS A 77 -6.60 -5.10 -4.91
CA LYS A 77 -6.24 -6.13 -5.91
C LYS A 77 -5.07 -7.05 -5.50
N PHE A 78 -4.80 -7.15 -4.19
CA PHE A 78 -3.93 -8.15 -3.60
C PHE A 78 -4.60 -8.81 -2.40
N HIS A 79 -4.22 -10.04 -2.09
CA HIS A 79 -4.69 -10.77 -0.93
C HIS A 79 -3.92 -10.37 0.32
N ILE A 80 -4.53 -10.59 1.50
CA ILE A 80 -3.86 -10.39 2.79
C ILE A 80 -2.55 -11.18 2.80
N ASN A 81 -1.47 -10.53 3.09
CA ASN A 81 -0.12 -11.09 3.15
C ASN A 81 0.59 -10.66 4.44
N GLY A 82 1.85 -11.08 4.62
CA GLY A 82 2.62 -10.75 5.82
C GLY A 82 2.76 -9.24 6.06
N PHE A 83 2.81 -8.44 5.00
CA PHE A 83 2.84 -6.98 5.11
C PHE A 83 1.52 -6.42 5.68
N VAL A 84 0.37 -6.86 5.15
CA VAL A 84 -0.95 -6.44 5.66
C VAL A 84 -1.14 -6.90 7.11
N LEU A 85 -0.70 -8.12 7.44
CA LEU A 85 -0.75 -8.60 8.83
C LEU A 85 0.13 -7.75 9.75
N ASN A 86 1.32 -7.35 9.32
CA ASN A 86 2.17 -6.45 10.08
C ASN A 86 1.52 -5.07 10.31
N LEU A 87 0.81 -4.53 9.32
CA LEU A 87 0.05 -3.29 9.47
C LEU A 87 -1.10 -3.44 10.48
N LEU A 88 -1.76 -4.60 10.51
CA LEU A 88 -2.90 -4.86 11.39
C LEU A 88 -2.50 -5.14 12.84
N VAL A 89 -1.36 -5.79 13.07
CA VAL A 89 -0.92 -6.28 14.39
C VAL A 89 0.32 -5.54 14.92
N GLY A 90 1.05 -4.85 14.03
CA GLY A 90 2.28 -4.13 14.37
C GLY A 90 2.04 -2.85 15.17
N GLU A 91 3.12 -2.26 15.66
CA GLU A 91 3.08 -0.96 16.31
C GLU A 91 2.53 0.11 15.35
N GLY A 92 1.62 0.97 15.82
CA GLY A 92 0.99 2.02 15.02
C GLY A 92 -0.29 1.61 14.29
N ASN A 93 -0.81 0.40 14.50
CA ASN A 93 -2.06 -0.06 13.88
C ASN A 93 -3.25 0.85 14.18
N SER A 94 -3.33 1.42 15.39
CA SER A 94 -4.37 2.37 15.79
C SER A 94 -4.27 3.72 15.07
N GLU A 95 -3.11 4.04 14.52
CA GLU A 95 -2.89 5.25 13.74
C GLU A 95 -3.26 5.04 12.28
N ILE A 96 -3.12 3.81 11.78
CA ILE A 96 -3.37 3.45 10.38
C ILE A 96 -4.86 3.15 10.14
N PHE A 97 -5.55 2.55 11.14
CA PHE A 97 -6.94 2.10 11.02
C PHE A 97 -7.84 2.78 12.05
N THR A 98 -8.35 3.95 11.71
CA THR A 98 -9.39 4.64 12.48
C THR A 98 -10.76 4.35 11.87
N PHE A 99 -11.64 3.73 12.64
CA PHE A 99 -12.98 3.37 12.17
C PHE A 99 -14.06 4.06 12.98
N SER A 100 -15.09 4.54 12.30
CA SER A 100 -16.26 5.10 12.96
C SER A 100 -17.08 4.02 13.71
N PHE A 101 -17.81 4.45 14.74
CA PHE A 101 -18.74 3.57 15.48
C PHE A 101 -19.71 2.82 14.55
N TRP A 102 -20.24 3.49 13.54
CA TRP A 102 -21.16 2.90 12.58
C TRP A 102 -20.52 1.80 11.73
N LEU A 103 -19.23 1.93 11.43
CA LEU A 103 -18.49 0.89 10.73
C LEU A 103 -18.30 -0.34 11.61
N TYR A 104 -17.99 -0.17 12.89
CA TYR A 104 -17.93 -1.30 13.83
C TYR A 104 -19.26 -2.02 13.95
N LEU A 105 -20.39 -1.29 13.96
CA LEU A 105 -21.74 -1.88 14.00
C LEU A 105 -22.04 -2.70 12.73
N LYS A 106 -21.67 -2.20 11.56
CA LYS A 106 -21.80 -2.94 10.29
C LYS A 106 -20.96 -4.22 10.30
N ILE A 107 -19.70 -4.14 10.73
CA ILE A 107 -18.82 -5.31 10.85
C ILE A 107 -19.46 -6.34 11.80
N ALA A 108 -19.91 -5.93 12.97
CA ALA A 108 -20.60 -6.82 13.91
C ALA A 108 -21.82 -7.51 13.28
N GLY A 109 -22.65 -6.76 12.51
CA GLY A 109 -23.77 -7.32 11.78
C GLY A 109 -23.37 -8.39 10.75
N VAL A 110 -22.30 -8.15 10.00
CA VAL A 110 -21.74 -9.13 9.04
C VAL A 110 -21.27 -10.38 9.76
N LEU A 111 -20.55 -10.25 10.87
CA LEU A 111 -20.05 -11.38 11.66
C LEU A 111 -21.20 -12.24 12.17
N VAL A 112 -22.23 -11.63 12.76
CA VAL A 112 -23.44 -12.34 13.21
C VAL A 112 -24.13 -13.03 12.04
N GLY A 113 -24.26 -12.35 10.90
CA GLY A 113 -24.83 -12.92 9.68
C GLY A 113 -24.10 -14.16 9.18
N ILE A 114 -22.75 -14.16 9.20
CA ILE A 114 -21.94 -15.31 8.81
C ILE A 114 -22.18 -16.51 9.75
N PHE A 115 -22.19 -16.28 11.07
CA PHE A 115 -22.49 -17.34 12.04
C PHE A 115 -23.92 -17.90 11.87
N ALA A 116 -24.91 -17.05 11.68
CA ALA A 116 -26.29 -17.46 11.45
C ALA A 116 -26.44 -18.27 10.15
N ALA A 117 -25.81 -17.82 9.06
CA ALA A 117 -25.83 -18.51 7.77
C ALA A 117 -25.15 -19.89 7.86
N ASN A 118 -23.99 -20.02 8.51
CA ASN A 118 -23.31 -21.32 8.68
C ASN A 118 -24.12 -22.28 9.58
N THR A 119 -24.78 -21.74 10.60
CA THR A 119 -25.69 -22.55 11.44
C THR A 119 -26.89 -23.05 10.64
N LEU A 120 -27.52 -22.18 9.84
CA LEU A 120 -28.63 -22.56 8.97
C LEU A 120 -28.21 -23.60 7.93
N LEU A 121 -27.09 -23.38 7.23
CA LEU A 121 -26.54 -24.32 6.24
C LEU A 121 -26.30 -25.71 6.86
N ARG A 122 -25.81 -25.76 8.07
CA ARG A 122 -25.64 -27.03 8.78
C ARG A 122 -26.98 -27.75 9.05
N ILE A 123 -28.02 -26.99 9.51
CA ILE A 123 -29.36 -27.59 9.75
C ILE A 123 -29.90 -28.14 8.44
N LEU A 124 -29.80 -27.35 7.34
CA LEU A 124 -30.22 -27.79 6.02
C LEU A 124 -29.45 -29.01 5.52
N ALA A 125 -28.11 -29.02 5.71
CA ALA A 125 -27.27 -30.15 5.35
C ALA A 125 -27.68 -31.42 6.11
N GLY A 126 -28.08 -31.33 7.39
CA GLY A 126 -28.63 -32.43 8.17
C GLY A 126 -29.89 -33.01 7.57
N HIS A 127 -30.81 -32.14 7.14
CA HIS A 127 -32.06 -32.58 6.46
C HIS A 127 -31.77 -33.20 5.08
N CYS A 128 -30.86 -32.61 4.30
CA CYS A 128 -30.47 -33.17 3.00
C CYS A 128 -29.78 -34.53 3.14
N TYR A 129 -28.92 -34.72 4.16
CA TYR A 129 -28.23 -35.99 4.41
C TYR A 129 -29.20 -37.14 4.64
N THR A 130 -30.23 -36.95 5.44
CA THR A 130 -31.25 -37.95 5.68
C THR A 130 -32.00 -38.39 4.41
N ARG A 131 -32.11 -37.47 3.42
CA ARG A 131 -32.81 -37.70 2.16
C ARG A 131 -31.90 -38.27 1.05
N PHE A 132 -30.62 -37.88 1.03
CA PHE A 132 -29.65 -38.19 -0.04
C PHE A 132 -28.45 -39.03 0.41
N HIS A 133 -28.48 -39.67 1.54
CA HIS A 133 -27.37 -40.47 2.07
C HIS A 133 -26.89 -41.62 1.17
N ARG A 134 -27.66 -41.99 0.15
CA ARG A 134 -27.30 -43.01 -0.85
C ARG A 134 -26.32 -42.49 -1.91
N CYS A 135 -26.20 -41.14 -2.09
CA CYS A 135 -25.19 -40.55 -2.94
C CYS A 135 -23.86 -40.54 -2.19
N GLY A 136 -23.05 -41.57 -2.44
CA GLY A 136 -21.79 -41.75 -1.71
C GLY A 136 -20.85 -40.57 -1.85
N PHE A 137 -20.04 -40.29 -0.83
CA PHE A 137 -18.99 -39.26 -0.82
C PHE A 137 -17.90 -39.47 -1.89
N ARG A 138 -17.68 -40.73 -2.30
CA ARG A 138 -16.61 -41.13 -3.23
C ARG A 138 -16.61 -40.38 -4.57
N PRO A 139 -17.74 -40.22 -5.30
CA PRO A 139 -17.74 -39.49 -6.58
C PRO A 139 -17.43 -38.01 -6.40
N VAL A 140 -17.90 -37.35 -5.34
CA VAL A 140 -17.58 -35.95 -5.05
C VAL A 140 -16.09 -35.81 -4.79
N LEU A 141 -15.50 -36.66 -3.96
CA LEU A 141 -14.06 -36.64 -3.69
C LEU A 141 -13.23 -36.86 -4.98
N ALA A 142 -13.63 -37.84 -5.80
CA ALA A 142 -12.97 -38.10 -7.08
C ALA A 142 -13.02 -36.90 -8.01
N THR A 143 -14.18 -36.24 -8.10
CA THR A 143 -14.33 -35.01 -8.89
C THR A 143 -13.43 -33.88 -8.39
N LEU A 144 -13.36 -33.64 -7.09
CA LEU A 144 -12.48 -32.61 -6.51
C LEU A 144 -11.00 -32.92 -6.73
N ILE A 145 -10.59 -34.18 -6.63
CA ILE A 145 -9.22 -34.60 -6.97
C ILE A 145 -8.92 -34.36 -8.44
N LEU A 146 -9.84 -34.72 -9.36
CA LEU A 146 -9.69 -34.44 -10.77
C LEU A 146 -9.58 -32.95 -11.06
N PHE A 147 -10.37 -32.12 -10.40
CA PHE A 147 -10.29 -30.66 -10.52
C PHE A 147 -8.93 -30.13 -10.03
N ALA A 148 -8.44 -30.63 -8.90
CA ALA A 148 -7.12 -30.25 -8.39
C ALA A 148 -5.99 -30.65 -9.34
N LEU A 149 -6.02 -31.86 -9.88
CA LEU A 149 -5.05 -32.34 -10.85
C LEU A 149 -5.13 -31.52 -12.15
N PHE A 150 -6.33 -31.36 -12.71
CA PHE A 150 -6.53 -30.60 -13.93
C PHE A 150 -6.03 -29.15 -13.79
N SER A 151 -6.46 -28.43 -12.74
CA SER A 151 -6.07 -27.04 -12.55
C SER A 151 -4.54 -26.86 -12.41
N ASN A 152 -3.88 -27.73 -11.66
CA ASN A 152 -2.44 -27.66 -11.47
C ASN A 152 -1.65 -28.03 -12.74
N PHE A 153 -2.01 -29.09 -13.44
CA PHE A 153 -1.33 -29.45 -14.70
C PHE A 153 -1.60 -28.44 -15.80
N TYR A 154 -2.84 -27.93 -15.88
CA TYR A 154 -3.18 -26.92 -16.87
C TYR A 154 -2.47 -25.60 -16.61
N HIS A 155 -2.31 -25.19 -15.34
CA HIS A 155 -1.52 -24.01 -14.99
C HIS A 155 -0.04 -24.23 -15.33
N ALA A 156 0.54 -25.39 -15.03
CA ALA A 156 1.93 -25.70 -15.36
C ALA A 156 2.17 -25.60 -16.89
N TYR A 157 1.24 -26.11 -17.71
CA TYR A 157 1.27 -25.93 -19.14
C TYR A 157 1.11 -24.47 -19.55
N ALA A 158 0.10 -23.77 -19.01
CA ALA A 158 -0.20 -22.38 -19.33
C ALA A 158 0.95 -21.43 -18.97
N ALA A 159 1.65 -21.69 -17.87
CA ALA A 159 2.82 -20.92 -17.45
C ALA A 159 3.95 -21.00 -18.48
N VAL A 160 4.17 -22.17 -19.09
CA VAL A 160 5.20 -22.36 -20.13
C VAL A 160 4.71 -21.86 -21.49
N ALA A 161 3.44 -22.12 -21.82
CA ALA A 161 2.80 -21.67 -23.08
C ALA A 161 2.38 -20.18 -23.06
N GLN A 162 2.65 -19.47 -21.95
CA GLN A 162 2.32 -18.04 -21.74
C GLN A 162 0.85 -17.70 -21.97
N LYS A 163 -0.06 -18.61 -21.58
CA LYS A 163 -1.50 -18.36 -21.66
C LYS A 163 -1.92 -17.36 -20.58
N THR A 164 -1.96 -16.08 -20.96
CA THR A 164 -2.18 -14.95 -20.05
C THR A 164 -3.50 -15.02 -19.29
N SER A 165 -4.57 -15.56 -19.89
CA SER A 165 -5.87 -15.74 -19.24
C SER A 165 -5.80 -16.65 -18.00
N VAL A 166 -5.03 -17.73 -18.06
CA VAL A 166 -4.82 -18.67 -16.94
C VAL A 166 -3.88 -18.07 -15.90
N ILE A 167 -2.73 -17.53 -16.35
CA ILE A 167 -1.71 -16.98 -15.45
C ILE A 167 -2.27 -15.80 -14.65
N ARG A 168 -3.06 -14.91 -15.27
CA ARG A 168 -3.65 -13.73 -14.62
C ARG A 168 -4.81 -14.07 -13.70
N SER A 169 -5.49 -15.21 -13.90
CA SER A 169 -6.62 -15.61 -13.05
C SER A 169 -6.18 -16.33 -11.78
N ALA A 170 -5.04 -17.00 -11.76
CA ALA A 170 -4.53 -17.70 -10.58
C ALA A 170 -4.39 -16.78 -9.34
N PRO A 171 -3.82 -15.56 -9.44
CA PRO A 171 -3.75 -14.63 -8.32
C PRO A 171 -5.09 -14.07 -7.83
N CYS A 172 -6.21 -14.40 -8.46
CA CYS A 172 -7.54 -14.03 -7.96
C CYS A 172 -8.06 -14.98 -6.88
N LEU A 173 -7.37 -16.10 -6.65
CA LEU A 173 -7.71 -17.06 -5.61
C LEU A 173 -6.82 -16.85 -4.38
N PRO A 174 -7.39 -16.67 -3.18
CA PRO A 174 -6.62 -16.38 -1.97
C PRO A 174 -5.68 -17.54 -1.63
N TYR A 175 -4.39 -17.22 -1.44
CA TYR A 175 -3.36 -18.20 -1.07
C TYR A 175 -3.27 -19.43 -1.98
N TYR A 176 -3.62 -19.27 -3.26
CA TYR A 176 -3.51 -20.31 -4.24
C TYR A 176 -2.15 -20.27 -4.94
N PHE A 177 -1.37 -21.33 -4.75
CA PHE A 177 -0.04 -21.50 -5.34
C PHE A 177 -0.06 -22.66 -6.32
N PRO A 178 -0.44 -22.44 -7.58
CA PRO A 178 -0.54 -23.51 -8.57
C PRO A 178 0.83 -24.05 -8.94
N LEU A 179 0.85 -25.31 -9.40
CA LEU A 179 2.06 -25.98 -9.84
C LEU A 179 2.71 -25.24 -11.01
N THR A 180 4.02 -25.03 -10.92
CA THR A 180 4.88 -24.58 -12.02
C THR A 180 5.93 -25.66 -12.29
N ALA A 181 5.94 -26.21 -13.50
CA ALA A 181 6.81 -27.33 -13.86
C ALA A 181 7.57 -27.08 -15.17
N THR A 182 8.10 -25.85 -15.35
CA THR A 182 8.77 -25.41 -16.56
C THR A 182 9.89 -26.34 -17.01
N ARG A 183 10.74 -26.79 -16.10
CA ARG A 183 11.85 -27.73 -16.42
C ARG A 183 11.34 -29.11 -16.86
N LEU A 184 10.29 -29.61 -16.24
CA LEU A 184 9.70 -30.90 -16.57
C LEU A 184 9.02 -30.85 -17.95
N MET A 185 8.24 -29.80 -18.22
CA MET A 185 7.54 -29.58 -19.48
C MET A 185 8.53 -29.43 -20.66
N MET A 186 9.68 -28.77 -20.45
CA MET A 186 10.76 -28.71 -21.44
C MET A 186 11.41 -30.08 -21.69
N LYS A 187 11.68 -30.87 -20.61
CA LYS A 187 12.23 -32.21 -20.76
C LYS A 187 11.31 -33.18 -21.48
N LEU A 188 9.99 -33.00 -21.31
CA LEU A 188 8.97 -33.82 -21.98
C LEU A 188 8.69 -33.36 -23.43
N GLY A 189 9.37 -32.33 -23.92
CA GLY A 189 9.17 -31.81 -25.28
C GLY A 189 7.81 -31.15 -25.53
N VAL A 190 7.05 -30.88 -24.47
CA VAL A 190 5.72 -30.23 -24.57
C VAL A 190 5.84 -28.79 -25.03
N VAL A 191 6.99 -28.14 -24.78
CA VAL A 191 7.29 -26.79 -25.22
C VAL A 191 8.77 -26.68 -25.60
N SER A 192 9.04 -25.96 -26.69
CA SER A 192 10.40 -25.73 -27.16
C SER A 192 11.16 -24.74 -26.24
N SER A 193 12.46 -24.98 -26.04
CA SER A 193 13.33 -24.07 -25.30
C SER A 193 13.43 -22.66 -25.94
N LYS A 194 13.06 -22.50 -27.20
CA LYS A 194 13.00 -21.20 -27.90
C LYS A 194 11.78 -20.36 -27.50
N ASP A 195 10.71 -21.02 -27.01
CA ASP A 195 9.45 -20.36 -26.65
C ASP A 195 9.43 -19.93 -25.17
N VAL A 196 10.45 -20.32 -24.42
CA VAL A 196 10.60 -19.94 -23.02
C VAL A 196 11.36 -18.63 -22.94
N ILE A 197 10.66 -17.52 -22.89
CA ILE A 197 11.25 -16.25 -22.44
C ILE A 197 11.75 -16.51 -21.03
N LYS A 198 13.07 -16.51 -20.83
CA LYS A 198 13.69 -16.56 -19.51
C LYS A 198 13.26 -15.33 -18.71
N MET A 199 12.11 -15.37 -18.06
CA MET A 199 11.90 -14.58 -16.87
C MET A 199 12.75 -15.22 -15.77
N ASN A 200 14.04 -14.90 -15.76
CA ASN A 200 14.91 -15.13 -14.61
C ASN A 200 14.54 -14.15 -13.50
N PHE A 201 13.31 -14.26 -12.95
CA PHE A 201 13.11 -13.91 -11.56
C PHE A 201 13.77 -15.03 -10.76
N ASN A 202 15.07 -14.90 -10.55
CA ASN A 202 15.80 -15.73 -9.63
C ASN A 202 15.20 -15.46 -8.23
N ASN A 203 14.31 -16.34 -7.78
CA ASN A 203 14.04 -16.57 -6.36
C ASN A 203 15.27 -17.25 -5.74
N LYS A 204 16.47 -16.72 -5.95
CA LYS A 204 17.56 -16.95 -5.03
C LYS A 204 17.19 -16.18 -3.77
N LYS A 205 17.23 -16.81 -2.61
CA LYS A 205 17.52 -16.13 -1.35
C LYS A 205 18.77 -15.30 -1.64
N GLN A 206 18.59 -14.02 -1.92
CA GLN A 206 19.67 -13.10 -2.11
C GLN A 206 20.30 -12.94 -0.73
N SER A 207 21.49 -13.48 -0.55
CA SER A 207 22.42 -12.85 0.35
C SER A 207 22.60 -11.45 -0.23
N ALA A 208 22.27 -10.43 0.55
CA ALA A 208 22.38 -9.06 0.10
C ALA A 208 23.85 -8.65 0.04
N ASP A 209 24.56 -9.09 -0.99
CA ASP A 209 25.84 -8.53 -1.40
C ASP A 209 25.55 -7.24 -2.18
N LEU A 210 24.94 -6.27 -1.48
CA LEU A 210 24.75 -4.93 -2.01
C LEU A 210 26.09 -4.21 -2.01
N ASN A 211 26.56 -3.86 -3.19
CA ASN A 211 27.66 -2.91 -3.36
C ASN A 211 27.05 -1.51 -3.61
N TYR A 212 26.81 -0.76 -2.54
CA TYR A 212 26.21 0.57 -2.60
C TYR A 212 26.89 1.51 -1.59
N PRO A 213 27.40 2.66 -2.05
CA PRO A 213 27.56 3.04 -3.46
C PRO A 213 28.63 2.20 -4.16
N ILE A 214 28.50 2.06 -5.52
CA ILE A 214 29.52 1.33 -6.31
C ILE A 214 30.86 2.01 -6.21
N ASP A 215 30.85 3.35 -6.34
CA ASP A 215 32.05 4.20 -6.20
C ASP A 215 31.89 5.15 -5.01
N SER A 216 33.02 5.54 -4.40
CA SER A 216 33.02 6.55 -3.34
C SER A 216 32.56 7.91 -3.90
N LEU A 217 31.69 8.59 -3.16
CA LEU A 217 31.25 9.93 -3.51
C LEU A 217 32.43 10.90 -3.53
N LYS A 218 32.47 11.70 -4.58
CA LYS A 218 33.34 12.88 -4.67
C LYS A 218 32.44 14.12 -4.49
N TYR A 219 32.71 14.92 -3.50
CA TYR A 219 31.96 16.12 -3.24
C TYR A 219 32.89 17.28 -2.85
N GLU A 220 32.44 18.47 -3.15
CA GLU A 220 33.10 19.70 -2.73
C GLU A 220 32.43 20.19 -1.44
N VAL A 221 33.25 20.61 -0.48
CA VAL A 221 32.72 21.23 0.75
C VAL A 221 32.40 22.68 0.45
N HIS A 222 31.10 23.02 0.50
CA HIS A 222 30.67 24.41 0.34
C HIS A 222 30.94 25.19 1.62
N SER A 223 31.45 26.43 1.46
CA SER A 223 31.74 27.35 2.58
C SER A 223 30.46 27.84 3.27
N ASN A 224 29.30 27.80 2.59
CA ASN A 224 28.01 28.21 3.11
C ASN A 224 26.93 27.18 2.73
N PRO A 225 26.80 26.08 3.52
CA PRO A 225 25.82 25.06 3.23
C PRO A 225 24.40 25.57 3.45
N LYS A 226 23.50 25.31 2.49
CA LYS A 226 22.08 25.67 2.59
C LYS A 226 21.35 24.76 3.58
N ASN A 227 20.39 25.28 4.32
CA ASN A 227 19.41 24.47 5.01
C ASN A 227 18.52 23.74 4.00
N VAL A 228 17.93 22.62 4.41
CA VAL A 228 17.02 21.85 3.57
C VAL A 228 15.75 21.51 4.34
N VAL A 229 14.61 21.88 3.79
CA VAL A 229 13.28 21.51 4.29
C VAL A 229 12.57 20.67 3.23
N LEU A 230 12.33 19.39 3.54
CA LEU A 230 11.59 18.47 2.71
C LEU A 230 10.21 18.23 3.33
N ILE A 231 9.17 18.66 2.64
CA ILE A 231 7.77 18.50 3.03
C ILE A 231 7.15 17.48 2.09
N ALA A 232 6.69 16.35 2.65
CA ALA A 232 5.92 15.36 1.91
C ALA A 232 4.51 15.24 2.50
N ILE A 233 3.51 15.19 1.62
CA ILE A 233 2.11 14.96 1.97
C ILE A 233 1.74 13.57 1.43
N ASP A 234 1.43 12.64 2.32
CA ASP A 234 1.04 11.28 1.96
C ASP A 234 -0.21 11.28 1.06
N SER A 235 -0.19 10.47 0.02
CA SER A 235 -1.30 10.29 -0.91
C SER A 235 -1.72 11.56 -1.69
N TRP A 236 -0.84 12.55 -1.85
CA TRP A 236 -1.16 13.81 -2.53
C TRP A 236 -1.00 13.70 -4.04
N ASN A 237 -2.10 13.49 -4.76
CA ASN A 237 -2.08 13.42 -6.21
C ASN A 237 -2.00 14.82 -6.88
N TYR A 238 -1.49 14.86 -8.11
CA TYR A 238 -1.28 16.11 -8.85
C TYR A 238 -2.57 16.91 -9.10
N ARG A 239 -3.75 16.26 -9.22
CA ARG A 239 -5.04 16.94 -9.43
C ARG A 239 -5.47 17.78 -8.24
N ALA A 240 -5.04 17.41 -7.05
CA ALA A 240 -5.29 18.16 -5.83
C ALA A 240 -4.30 19.32 -5.60
N PHE A 241 -3.37 19.56 -6.55
CA PHE A 241 -2.49 20.73 -6.53
C PHE A 241 -3.06 21.81 -7.43
N ASN A 242 -3.83 22.72 -6.86
CA ASN A 242 -4.40 23.90 -7.55
C ASN A 242 -4.83 24.95 -6.53
N GLN A 243 -5.15 26.15 -7.02
CA GLN A 243 -5.50 27.32 -6.19
C GLN A 243 -6.75 27.09 -5.32
N ASP A 244 -7.68 26.23 -5.74
CA ASP A 244 -8.91 26.00 -4.99
C ASP A 244 -8.69 25.06 -3.80
N ILE A 245 -7.82 24.05 -3.94
CA ILE A 245 -7.57 23.04 -2.93
C ILE A 245 -6.37 23.40 -2.06
N THR A 246 -5.27 23.85 -2.68
CA THR A 246 -3.99 24.13 -2.01
C THR A 246 -3.52 25.58 -2.25
N PRO A 247 -4.26 26.61 -1.79
CA PRO A 247 -3.94 28.02 -2.05
C PRO A 247 -2.59 28.47 -1.50
N HIS A 248 -2.19 27.98 -0.29
CA HIS A 248 -0.92 28.37 0.32
C HIS A 248 0.27 27.81 -0.45
N ILE A 249 0.24 26.51 -0.77
CA ILE A 249 1.27 25.85 -1.57
C ILE A 249 1.27 26.40 -3.00
N SER A 250 0.08 26.65 -3.59
CA SER A 250 -0.02 27.23 -4.93
C SER A 250 0.57 28.63 -5.02
N HIS A 251 0.36 29.46 -4.00
CA HIS A 251 0.98 30.80 -3.91
C HIS A 251 2.51 30.71 -3.77
N PHE A 252 3.00 29.84 -2.88
CA PHE A 252 4.45 29.62 -2.72
C PHE A 252 5.10 29.07 -3.99
N ALA A 253 4.36 28.24 -4.74
CA ALA A 253 4.81 27.65 -5.99
C ALA A 253 5.13 28.69 -7.09
N ASP A 254 4.64 29.92 -6.97
CA ASP A 254 5.03 31.02 -7.89
C ASP A 254 6.50 31.40 -7.76
N SER A 255 7.11 31.13 -6.61
CA SER A 255 8.54 31.30 -6.34
C SER A 255 9.37 30.02 -6.51
N CYS A 256 8.76 28.91 -6.93
CA CYS A 256 9.41 27.60 -7.05
C CYS A 256 9.62 27.17 -8.49
N SER A 257 10.66 26.40 -8.73
CA SER A 257 10.73 25.53 -9.89
C SER A 257 9.69 24.40 -9.77
N ARG A 258 8.85 24.22 -10.81
CA ARG A 258 7.74 23.28 -10.86
C ARG A 258 8.02 22.16 -11.85
N PHE A 259 7.79 20.91 -11.45
CA PHE A 259 7.97 19.74 -12.32
C PHE A 259 6.60 19.13 -12.63
N THR A 260 6.02 19.52 -13.76
CA THR A 260 4.62 19.20 -14.11
C THR A 260 4.37 17.77 -14.56
N SER A 261 5.42 16.98 -14.77
CA SER A 261 5.34 15.56 -15.16
C SER A 261 6.07 14.65 -14.19
N HIS A 262 6.22 15.06 -12.91
CA HIS A 262 6.92 14.27 -11.91
C HIS A 262 6.11 13.02 -11.53
N LEU A 263 6.77 11.86 -11.52
CA LEU A 263 6.18 10.61 -11.10
C LEU A 263 6.85 10.11 -9.82
N SER A 264 6.04 9.61 -8.91
CA SER A 264 6.54 8.88 -7.73
C SER A 264 7.25 7.59 -8.13
N SER A 265 8.22 7.16 -7.34
CA SER A 265 8.97 5.92 -7.59
C SER A 265 8.15 4.64 -7.33
N SER A 266 6.97 4.78 -6.71
CA SER A 266 6.04 3.70 -6.43
C SER A 266 4.61 4.25 -6.33
N ASN A 267 3.63 3.36 -6.23
CA ASN A 267 2.23 3.67 -6.00
C ASN A 267 1.80 3.43 -4.54
N GLY A 268 2.71 3.53 -3.60
CA GLY A 268 2.46 3.38 -2.16
C GLY A 268 3.65 3.83 -1.33
N THR A 269 3.37 4.28 -0.11
CA THR A 269 4.29 4.98 0.80
C THR A 269 5.64 4.31 0.97
N ARG A 270 5.64 2.98 1.22
CA ARG A 270 6.89 2.23 1.45
C ARG A 270 7.89 2.37 0.30
N GLY A 271 7.42 2.18 -0.93
CA GLY A 271 8.27 2.23 -2.10
C GLY A 271 8.64 3.66 -2.51
N SER A 272 7.73 4.59 -2.33
CA SER A 272 7.91 5.99 -2.71
C SER A 272 8.89 6.72 -1.79
N ILE A 273 8.74 6.56 -0.48
CA ILE A 273 9.67 7.12 0.51
C ILE A 273 11.06 6.49 0.36
N PHE A 274 11.14 5.18 0.08
CA PHE A 274 12.43 4.55 -0.25
C PHE A 274 13.08 5.24 -1.46
N GLY A 275 12.35 5.41 -2.55
CA GLY A 275 12.89 6.07 -3.74
C GLY A 275 13.26 7.53 -3.51
N LEU A 276 12.49 8.26 -2.70
CA LEU A 276 12.78 9.65 -2.35
C LEU A 276 14.13 9.80 -1.63
N PHE A 277 14.50 8.88 -0.74
CA PHE A 277 15.73 8.96 0.04
C PHE A 277 16.93 8.24 -0.61
N PHE A 278 16.71 7.11 -1.29
CA PHE A 278 17.79 6.35 -1.93
C PHE A 278 18.02 6.70 -3.39
N SER A 279 17.07 7.39 -4.04
CA SER A 279 17.04 7.61 -5.50
C SER A 279 17.11 6.30 -6.31
N LEU A 280 16.54 5.22 -5.75
CA LEU A 280 16.53 3.88 -6.33
C LEU A 280 15.10 3.34 -6.41
N SER A 281 14.89 2.38 -7.31
CA SER A 281 13.62 1.65 -7.38
C SER A 281 13.34 0.86 -6.10
N SER A 282 12.09 0.84 -5.67
CA SER A 282 11.63 0.09 -4.50
C SER A 282 11.81 -1.43 -4.58
N ILE A 283 12.20 -1.96 -5.75
CA ILE A 283 12.57 -3.37 -5.92
C ILE A 283 13.73 -3.78 -5.01
N TYR A 284 14.59 -2.84 -4.66
CA TYR A 284 15.74 -3.04 -3.78
C TYR A 284 15.41 -2.94 -2.27
N TRP A 285 14.17 -2.65 -1.91
CA TRP A 285 13.77 -2.47 -0.51
C TRP A 285 14.28 -3.57 0.42
N THR A 286 14.01 -4.84 0.07
CA THR A 286 14.37 -5.99 0.91
C THR A 286 15.87 -6.13 1.10
N ASP A 287 16.65 -5.82 0.06
CA ASP A 287 18.11 -5.92 0.10
C ASP A 287 18.70 -4.87 1.05
N PHE A 288 18.17 -3.63 1.01
CA PHE A 288 18.57 -2.57 1.94
C PHE A 288 18.09 -2.82 3.37
N GLU A 289 16.90 -3.38 3.54
CA GLU A 289 16.37 -3.75 4.86
C GLU A 289 17.23 -4.82 5.55
N VAL A 290 17.74 -5.79 4.79
CA VAL A 290 18.62 -6.86 5.28
C VAL A 290 20.03 -6.37 5.49
N SER A 291 20.60 -5.57 4.58
CA SER A 291 21.97 -5.08 4.66
C SER A 291 22.19 -4.00 5.73
N GLY A 292 21.13 -3.25 6.08
CA GLY A 292 21.22 -2.11 7.00
C GLY A 292 21.99 -0.91 6.44
N ILE A 293 22.22 -0.87 5.13
CA ILE A 293 22.88 0.27 4.48
C ILE A 293 21.91 1.45 4.47
N GLN A 294 22.40 2.62 4.88
CA GLN A 294 21.62 3.86 4.98
C GLN A 294 21.63 4.65 3.65
N PRO A 295 20.66 5.54 3.42
CA PRO A 295 20.69 6.45 2.28
C PRO A 295 21.92 7.35 2.33
N LEU A 296 22.60 7.50 1.18
CA LEU A 296 23.74 8.40 1.05
C LEU A 296 23.39 9.84 1.43
N LEU A 297 22.17 10.30 1.12
CA LEU A 297 21.68 11.60 1.54
C LEU A 297 21.83 11.81 3.05
N ILE A 298 21.34 10.88 3.85
CA ILE A 298 21.41 10.97 5.33
C ILE A 298 22.85 10.88 5.82
N GLU A 299 23.64 9.98 5.24
CA GLU A 299 25.06 9.83 5.62
C GLU A 299 25.86 11.11 5.33
N GLU A 300 25.66 11.74 4.17
CA GLU A 300 26.36 12.96 3.79
C GLU A 300 25.92 14.16 4.64
N LEU A 301 24.63 14.30 4.92
CA LEU A 301 24.15 15.36 5.81
C LEU A 301 24.77 15.23 7.22
N LEU A 302 24.88 14.00 7.75
CA LEU A 302 25.57 13.76 9.04
C LEU A 302 27.06 14.10 8.99
N LYS A 303 27.75 13.70 7.92
CA LYS A 303 29.19 14.02 7.73
C LYS A 303 29.43 15.53 7.62
N GLN A 304 28.52 16.26 7.00
CA GLN A 304 28.56 17.72 6.88
C GLN A 304 28.01 18.45 8.11
N ASN A 305 27.78 17.70 9.21
CA ASN A 305 27.36 18.24 10.51
C ASN A 305 26.00 18.96 10.51
N TYR A 306 25.06 18.53 9.65
CA TYR A 306 23.69 19.00 9.67
C TYR A 306 22.97 18.56 10.94
N GLN A 307 22.11 19.43 11.46
CA GLN A 307 21.09 19.05 12.44
C GLN A 307 19.91 18.40 11.68
N ILE A 308 19.65 17.12 11.92
CA ILE A 308 18.60 16.38 11.22
C ILE A 308 17.37 16.27 12.11
N GLY A 309 16.24 16.84 11.67
CA GLY A 309 14.92 16.71 12.29
C GLY A 309 13.96 15.91 11.42
N ILE A 310 13.36 14.87 11.98
CA ILE A 310 12.35 14.04 11.30
C ILE A 310 11.02 14.21 12.04
N TYR A 311 10.00 14.68 11.34
CA TYR A 311 8.68 15.02 11.90
C TYR A 311 7.59 14.20 11.19
N PRO A 312 7.45 12.91 11.53
CA PRO A 312 6.43 12.06 10.93
C PRO A 312 5.10 12.23 11.67
N SER A 313 3.99 12.36 10.95
CA SER A 313 2.65 12.29 11.52
C SER A 313 2.32 10.87 11.95
N ALA A 314 2.36 9.92 11.03
CA ALA A 314 2.22 8.49 11.33
C ALA A 314 3.55 7.88 11.81
N THR A 315 3.47 6.72 12.46
CA THR A 315 4.66 5.99 12.90
C THR A 315 5.57 5.60 11.73
N ILE A 316 6.88 5.72 11.94
CA ILE A 316 7.91 5.27 10.99
C ILE A 316 8.58 3.95 11.40
N VAL A 317 7.98 3.25 12.37
CA VAL A 317 8.42 1.90 12.79
C VAL A 317 7.84 0.84 11.85
N ASN A 318 6.62 1.08 11.36
CA ASN A 318 5.96 0.21 10.40
C ASN A 318 5.20 1.03 9.34
N PRO A 319 5.69 1.08 8.07
CA PRO A 319 6.91 0.42 7.54
C PRO A 319 8.19 0.86 8.24
N PRO A 320 9.23 0.00 8.30
CA PRO A 320 10.41 0.24 9.13
C PRO A 320 11.37 1.31 8.57
N PHE A 321 10.86 2.52 8.31
CA PHE A 321 11.64 3.66 7.84
C PHE A 321 12.70 4.08 8.86
N ALA A 322 12.34 4.04 10.15
CA ALA A 322 13.29 4.32 11.24
C ALA A 322 14.55 3.47 11.13
N LYS A 323 14.40 2.18 10.79
CA LYS A 323 15.53 1.25 10.63
C LYS A 323 16.29 1.47 9.32
N ILE A 324 15.55 1.63 8.19
CA ILE A 324 16.13 1.57 6.85
C ILE A 324 16.68 2.94 6.42
N LEU A 325 15.99 4.02 6.78
CA LEU A 325 16.35 5.36 6.32
C LEU A 325 17.07 6.20 7.38
N PHE A 326 16.71 6.04 8.65
CA PHE A 326 17.04 7.01 9.69
C PHE A 326 17.78 6.42 10.90
N SER A 327 18.27 5.18 10.85
CA SER A 327 18.86 4.52 12.04
C SER A 327 20.09 5.21 12.59
N LYS A 328 20.75 6.06 11.80
CA LYS A 328 21.92 6.86 12.22
C LYS A 328 21.55 8.28 12.69
N VAL A 329 20.27 8.67 12.59
CA VAL A 329 19.79 9.99 13.03
C VAL A 329 19.71 10.01 14.55
N PRO A 330 20.42 10.92 15.26
CA PRO A 330 20.33 11.04 16.69
C PRO A 330 18.92 11.48 17.11
N ASP A 331 18.46 11.00 18.27
CA ASP A 331 17.18 11.38 18.89
C ASP A 331 15.98 11.29 17.94
N LEU A 332 15.98 10.23 17.10
CA LEU A 332 14.99 10.02 16.08
C LEU A 332 13.57 9.91 16.64
N ARG A 333 12.70 10.83 16.22
CA ARG A 333 11.26 10.74 16.49
C ARG A 333 10.63 9.66 15.63
N THR A 334 10.09 8.63 16.24
CA THR A 334 9.51 7.47 15.53
C THR A 334 8.00 7.52 15.44
N HIS A 335 7.33 8.32 16.27
CA HIS A 335 5.87 8.51 16.27
C HIS A 335 5.52 9.90 16.79
N THR A 336 4.29 10.32 16.55
CA THR A 336 3.73 11.59 17.06
C THR A 336 2.46 11.31 17.85
N GLU A 337 2.37 11.91 19.04
CA GLU A 337 1.16 11.79 19.88
C GLU A 337 -0.01 12.58 19.27
N GLY A 338 -1.18 11.95 19.23
CA GLY A 338 -2.43 12.52 18.74
C GLY A 338 -3.51 11.44 18.64
N LYS A 339 -4.76 11.78 18.93
CA LYS A 339 -5.88 10.83 18.86
C LYS A 339 -6.34 10.60 17.42
N THR A 340 -6.20 11.62 16.60
CA THR A 340 -6.61 11.63 15.19
C THR A 340 -5.42 11.96 14.32
N VAL A 341 -5.53 11.67 13.01
CA VAL A 341 -4.53 12.10 12.02
C VAL A 341 -4.39 13.62 12.03
N TYR A 342 -5.51 14.33 12.15
CA TYR A 342 -5.53 15.79 12.24
C TYR A 342 -4.72 16.31 13.46
N ASP A 343 -4.90 15.69 14.64
CA ASP A 343 -4.14 16.07 15.84
C ASP A 343 -2.63 15.89 15.63
N ARG A 344 -2.23 14.79 14.97
CA ARG A 344 -0.82 14.49 14.71
C ARG A 344 -0.20 15.47 13.71
N ASP A 345 -0.90 15.79 12.60
CA ASP A 345 -0.43 16.77 11.64
C ASP A 345 -0.32 18.17 12.24
N CYS A 346 -1.29 18.58 13.05
CA CYS A 346 -1.21 19.81 13.85
C CYS A 346 -0.01 19.79 14.82
N ARG A 347 0.24 18.64 15.46
CA ARG A 347 1.33 18.50 16.42
C ARG A 347 2.70 18.57 15.78
N ILE A 348 2.95 17.89 14.65
CA ILE A 348 4.24 18.00 13.95
C ILE A 348 4.49 19.41 13.45
N THR A 349 3.43 20.09 12.99
CA THR A 349 3.51 21.50 12.57
C THR A 349 3.91 22.40 13.74
N ALA A 350 3.21 22.32 14.87
CA ALA A 350 3.50 23.12 16.05
C ALA A 350 4.93 22.88 16.57
N ASP A 351 5.33 21.61 16.69
CA ASP A 351 6.66 21.25 17.15
C ASP A 351 7.75 21.74 16.21
N TYR A 352 7.51 21.71 14.88
CA TYR A 352 8.46 22.23 13.92
C TYR A 352 8.54 23.77 13.93
N LEU A 353 7.40 24.47 14.04
CA LEU A 353 7.39 25.93 14.21
C LEU A 353 8.22 26.38 15.43
N GLN A 354 8.11 25.63 16.54
CA GLN A 354 8.95 25.88 17.71
C GLN A 354 10.42 25.56 17.45
N ALA A 355 10.72 24.46 16.74
CA ALA A 355 12.09 24.10 16.39
C ALA A 355 12.77 25.16 15.52
N LEU A 356 12.04 25.80 14.59
CA LEU A 356 12.56 26.88 13.76
C LEU A 356 13.06 28.10 14.55
N ASP A 357 12.56 28.33 15.77
CA ASP A 357 13.05 29.40 16.64
C ASP A 357 14.51 29.18 17.10
N THR A 358 14.91 27.91 17.25
CA THR A 358 16.27 27.52 17.63
C THR A 358 17.16 27.19 16.44
N LEU A 359 16.65 26.50 15.42
CA LEU A 359 17.39 26.14 14.21
C LEU A 359 17.84 27.40 13.43
N GLY A 360 16.94 28.40 13.33
CA GLY A 360 17.25 29.65 12.61
C GLY A 360 18.28 30.56 13.27
N SER A 361 18.55 30.38 14.57
CA SER A 361 19.58 31.14 15.32
C SER A 361 20.92 30.40 15.41
N GLY A 362 20.98 29.14 14.98
CA GLY A 362 22.16 28.29 15.03
C GLY A 362 23.18 28.57 13.96
N THR A 363 24.42 28.15 14.18
CA THR A 363 25.52 28.22 13.20
C THR A 363 25.62 26.99 12.30
N LYS A 364 24.89 25.91 12.64
CA LYS A 364 24.90 24.65 11.89
C LYS A 364 23.75 24.64 10.87
N PRO A 365 23.97 24.12 9.66
CA PRO A 365 22.89 23.89 8.73
C PRO A 365 21.94 22.82 9.27
N PHE A 366 20.70 22.83 8.83
CA PHE A 366 19.72 21.82 9.23
C PHE A 366 19.06 21.16 8.02
N PHE A 367 18.66 19.92 8.21
CA PHE A 367 17.77 19.16 7.34
C PHE A 367 16.51 18.80 8.13
N SER A 368 15.36 19.15 7.61
CA SER A 368 14.08 18.82 8.21
C SER A 368 13.20 18.05 7.24
N PHE A 369 12.67 16.92 7.66
CA PHE A 369 11.69 16.14 6.91
C PHE A 369 10.36 16.14 7.66
N LEU A 370 9.35 16.78 7.07
CA LEU A 370 7.98 16.80 7.57
C LEU A 370 7.15 15.84 6.71
N PHE A 371 6.46 14.90 7.34
CA PHE A 371 5.65 13.92 6.63
C PHE A 371 4.21 13.95 7.16
N TYR A 372 3.34 14.62 6.40
CA TYR A 372 1.92 14.81 6.69
C TYR A 372 1.10 13.63 6.23
N ASP A 373 0.04 13.26 6.99
CA ASP A 373 -0.75 12.04 6.78
C ASP A 373 -2.26 12.33 6.55
N LEU A 374 -2.70 13.58 6.63
CA LEU A 374 -4.12 13.95 6.53
C LEU A 374 -4.81 13.46 5.25
N ALA A 375 -4.17 13.59 4.10
CA ALA A 375 -4.77 13.20 2.83
C ALA A 375 -4.89 11.66 2.69
N HIS A 376 -4.03 10.90 3.37
CA HIS A 376 -4.11 9.45 3.45
C HIS A 376 -5.15 8.99 4.49
N GLY A 377 -5.22 9.66 5.65
CA GLY A 377 -6.07 9.26 6.77
C GLY A 377 -7.53 9.62 6.65
N TYR A 378 -7.92 10.55 5.75
CA TYR A 378 -9.29 11.03 5.55
C TYR A 378 -10.01 11.49 6.83
N GLU A 379 -9.27 12.05 7.78
CA GLU A 379 -9.82 12.38 9.09
C GLU A 379 -9.54 13.85 9.44
N VAL A 380 -10.58 14.65 9.36
CA VAL A 380 -10.59 16.05 9.82
C VAL A 380 -11.81 16.31 10.71
N PRO A 381 -11.76 17.30 11.62
CA PRO A 381 -12.91 17.72 12.38
C PRO A 381 -14.10 18.11 11.48
N LYS A 382 -15.33 17.91 11.97
CA LYS A 382 -16.55 18.19 11.17
C LYS A 382 -16.66 19.62 10.68
N ASP A 383 -16.17 20.58 11.46
CA ASP A 383 -16.13 22.00 11.10
C ASP A 383 -15.09 22.32 10.00
N LYS A 384 -14.27 21.35 9.61
CA LYS A 384 -13.32 21.44 8.50
C LYS A 384 -13.82 20.81 7.20
N LEU A 385 -14.97 20.16 7.21
CA LEU A 385 -15.57 19.50 6.04
C LEU A 385 -16.40 20.42 5.14
N TYR A 386 -16.36 21.73 5.33
CA TYR A 386 -17.26 22.67 4.67
C TYR A 386 -16.85 23.08 3.27
N ARG A 387 -15.56 23.01 2.94
CA ARG A 387 -15.00 23.64 1.73
C ARG A 387 -15.40 22.91 0.44
N PHE A 388 -15.39 21.60 0.45
CA PHE A 388 -15.79 20.77 -0.68
C PHE A 388 -16.99 19.92 -0.31
N GLN A 389 -18.14 20.16 -0.99
CA GLN A 389 -19.42 19.52 -0.73
C GLN A 389 -20.06 19.00 -2.02
N PRO A 390 -20.88 17.91 -1.96
CA PRO A 390 -21.16 17.10 -0.77
C PRO A 390 -19.94 16.30 -0.34
N SER A 391 -19.75 16.10 0.98
CA SER A 391 -18.61 15.34 1.53
C SER A 391 -19.09 14.25 2.49
N TRP A 392 -18.42 13.11 2.47
CA TRP A 392 -18.55 12.17 3.57
C TRP A 392 -17.94 12.74 4.85
N GLU A 393 -18.44 12.30 6.01
CA GLU A 393 -17.87 12.66 7.32
C GLU A 393 -16.67 11.77 7.69
N PHE A 394 -16.56 10.59 7.10
CA PHE A 394 -15.49 9.61 7.31
C PHE A 394 -15.42 8.66 6.09
N ALA A 395 -14.27 7.99 5.90
CA ALA A 395 -14.09 7.01 4.85
C ALA A 395 -14.89 5.72 5.15
N ASP A 396 -16.01 5.51 4.48
CA ASP A 396 -16.82 4.29 4.57
C ASP A 396 -16.45 3.31 3.46
N TYR A 397 -15.37 2.55 3.68
CA TYR A 397 -14.86 1.59 2.70
C TYR A 397 -15.86 0.48 2.33
N MET A 398 -16.88 0.22 3.15
CA MET A 398 -17.92 -0.77 2.83
C MET A 398 -18.91 -0.30 1.77
N LYS A 399 -18.98 0.99 1.51
CA LYS A 399 -19.80 1.55 0.43
C LYS A 399 -19.12 1.51 -0.92
N LEU A 400 -17.79 1.38 -0.95
CA LEU A 400 -17.01 1.50 -2.17
C LEU A 400 -17.31 0.34 -3.13
N ASN A 401 -17.80 0.69 -4.30
CA ASN A 401 -18.08 -0.23 -5.41
C ASN A 401 -18.05 0.56 -6.72
N ASN A 402 -18.20 -0.12 -7.86
CA ASN A 402 -18.08 0.52 -9.16
C ASN A 402 -19.23 1.47 -9.53
N ASP A 403 -20.36 1.36 -8.85
CA ASP A 403 -21.61 2.09 -9.18
C ASP A 403 -21.84 3.32 -8.29
N ILE A 404 -21.04 3.47 -7.22
CA ILE A 404 -21.18 4.62 -6.31
C ILE A 404 -20.65 5.89 -6.96
N ASP A 405 -21.32 7.02 -6.70
CA ASP A 405 -20.76 8.35 -7.01
C ASP A 405 -19.53 8.60 -6.14
N PRO A 406 -18.34 8.78 -6.74
CA PRO A 406 -17.11 9.02 -5.99
C PRO A 406 -17.02 10.42 -5.37
N THR A 407 -17.85 11.38 -5.83
CA THR A 407 -17.77 12.79 -5.48
C THR A 407 -17.74 13.04 -3.96
N PRO A 408 -18.61 12.44 -3.13
CA PRO A 408 -18.57 12.72 -1.69
C PRO A 408 -17.31 12.20 -1.00
N PHE A 409 -16.72 11.10 -1.46
CA PHE A 409 -15.48 10.59 -0.93
C PHE A 409 -14.28 11.39 -1.44
N LEU A 410 -14.27 11.78 -2.70
CA LEU A 410 -13.25 12.68 -3.28
C LEU A 410 -13.25 14.04 -2.57
N ASN A 411 -14.43 14.59 -2.25
CA ASN A 411 -14.54 15.84 -1.51
C ASN A 411 -14.06 15.74 -0.06
N LEU A 412 -14.23 14.58 0.60
CA LEU A 412 -13.58 14.33 1.89
C LEU A 412 -12.05 14.40 1.76
N TYR A 413 -11.48 13.76 0.75
CA TYR A 413 -10.06 13.83 0.45
C TYR A 413 -9.60 15.28 0.18
N TYR A 414 -10.33 16.05 -0.63
CA TYR A 414 -9.99 17.45 -0.89
C TYR A 414 -10.05 18.33 0.36
N ASN A 415 -11.00 18.11 1.26
CA ASN A 415 -11.03 18.80 2.56
C ASN A 415 -9.78 18.47 3.38
N CYS A 416 -9.34 17.20 3.40
CA CYS A 416 -8.11 16.81 4.10
C CYS A 416 -6.85 17.41 3.47
N VAL A 417 -6.74 17.44 2.15
CA VAL A 417 -5.62 18.11 1.44
C VAL A 417 -5.60 19.61 1.74
N ALA A 418 -6.77 20.27 1.78
CA ALA A 418 -6.86 21.69 2.09
C ALA A 418 -6.41 22.03 3.52
N GLU A 419 -6.67 21.16 4.48
CA GLU A 419 -6.15 21.33 5.84
C GLU A 419 -4.64 21.07 5.91
N ALA A 420 -4.12 20.07 5.18
CA ALA A 420 -2.67 19.86 5.05
C ALA A 420 -1.98 21.09 4.43
N ASP A 421 -2.58 21.68 3.38
CA ASP A 421 -2.11 22.94 2.77
C ASP A 421 -2.05 24.08 3.80
N SER A 422 -3.08 24.22 4.66
CA SER A 422 -3.12 25.24 5.69
C SER A 422 -1.98 25.07 6.70
N LEU A 423 -1.68 23.83 7.12
CA LEU A 423 -0.58 23.52 8.03
C LEU A 423 0.80 23.77 7.37
N VAL A 424 0.97 23.36 6.12
CA VAL A 424 2.18 23.69 5.34
C VAL A 424 2.33 25.18 5.18
N GLY A 425 1.23 25.93 4.93
CA GLY A 425 1.20 27.37 4.88
C GLY A 425 1.77 28.03 6.14
N CYS A 426 1.45 27.52 7.33
CA CYS A 426 2.04 27.99 8.58
C CYS A 426 3.57 27.82 8.60
N VAL A 427 4.08 26.68 8.10
CA VAL A 427 5.52 26.42 8.02
C VAL A 427 6.21 27.39 7.06
N LEU A 428 5.64 27.57 5.87
CA LEU A 428 6.18 28.46 4.85
C LEU A 428 6.22 29.92 5.34
N HIS A 429 5.13 30.39 5.96
CA HIS A 429 5.07 31.71 6.55
C HIS A 429 6.12 31.92 7.66
N LYS A 430 6.34 30.91 8.51
CA LYS A 430 7.36 30.99 9.57
C LYS A 430 8.78 31.07 9.00
N LEU A 431 9.07 30.30 7.95
CA LEU A 431 10.37 30.38 7.24
C LEU A 431 10.60 31.76 6.66
N GLU A 432 9.57 32.37 6.08
CA GLU A 432 9.62 33.75 5.54
C GLU A 432 9.79 34.76 6.67
N GLU A 433 8.97 34.74 7.71
CA GLU A 433 9.04 35.62 8.88
C GLU A 433 10.45 35.65 9.50
N LYS A 434 11.06 34.48 9.63
CA LYS A 434 12.42 34.30 10.16
C LYS A 434 13.52 34.61 9.17
N LYS A 435 13.20 34.98 7.91
CA LYS A 435 14.15 35.17 6.81
C LYS A 435 15.05 33.98 6.55
N LEU A 436 14.54 32.78 6.87
CA LEU A 436 15.27 31.53 6.66
C LEU A 436 15.27 31.12 5.18
N LEU A 437 14.28 31.58 4.40
CA LEU A 437 14.20 31.30 2.96
C LEU A 437 15.44 31.81 2.20
N ASP A 438 16.13 32.84 2.69
CA ASP A 438 17.34 33.35 2.07
C ASP A 438 18.50 32.32 1.99
N ASN A 439 18.47 31.30 2.84
CA ASN A 439 19.49 30.22 2.86
C ASN A 439 18.87 28.81 3.02
N THR A 440 17.62 28.64 2.63
CA THR A 440 16.93 27.34 2.78
C THR A 440 16.39 26.86 1.44
N LEU A 441 16.76 25.67 1.06
CA LEU A 441 16.16 24.93 -0.03
C LEU A 441 14.89 24.26 0.49
N VAL A 442 13.73 24.52 -0.15
CA VAL A 442 12.45 23.93 0.24
C VAL A 442 11.94 23.04 -0.88
N ILE A 443 11.67 21.78 -0.55
CA ILE A 443 11.06 20.80 -1.44
C ILE A 443 9.67 20.45 -0.90
N ILE A 444 8.63 20.56 -1.75
CA ILE A 444 7.26 20.16 -1.41
C ILE A 444 6.81 19.14 -2.44
N THR A 445 6.41 17.96 -1.98
CA THR A 445 5.99 16.85 -2.86
C THR A 445 4.95 15.96 -2.20
N GLY A 446 4.32 15.08 -2.97
CA GLY A 446 3.64 13.89 -2.46
C GLY A 446 4.60 12.69 -2.46
N ASP A 447 4.27 11.64 -1.76
CA ASP A 447 4.97 10.37 -1.92
C ASP A 447 4.34 9.52 -3.03
N HIS A 448 3.01 9.46 -3.12
CA HIS A 448 2.21 8.88 -4.21
C HIS A 448 0.85 9.60 -4.28
N GLY A 449 0.07 9.25 -5.29
CA GLY A 449 -1.28 9.76 -5.42
C GLY A 449 -2.35 8.80 -4.90
N GLN A 450 -3.61 9.16 -5.12
CA GLN A 450 -4.79 8.45 -4.62
C GLN A 450 -5.85 8.37 -5.72
N GLU A 451 -6.50 7.21 -5.89
CA GLU A 451 -7.51 6.93 -6.92
C GLU A 451 -8.90 6.83 -6.31
N PHE A 452 -9.89 7.40 -7.00
CA PHE A 452 -11.30 7.43 -6.62
C PHE A 452 -12.18 6.84 -7.73
N ASN A 453 -11.77 5.68 -8.24
CA ASN A 453 -12.48 4.93 -9.29
C ASN A 453 -12.58 5.67 -10.65
N GLU A 454 -11.62 6.53 -10.99
CA GLU A 454 -11.61 7.30 -12.25
C GLU A 454 -11.66 6.41 -13.50
N ASN A 455 -11.16 5.19 -13.40
CA ASN A 455 -11.18 4.21 -14.49
C ASN A 455 -12.47 3.37 -14.55
N HIS A 456 -13.43 3.56 -13.62
CA HIS A 456 -14.65 2.75 -13.49
C HIS A 456 -14.38 1.23 -13.43
N LYS A 457 -13.27 0.84 -12.77
CA LYS A 457 -12.84 -0.56 -12.59
C LYS A 457 -12.74 -0.97 -11.14
N ASN A 458 -13.41 -0.24 -10.29
CA ASN A 458 -13.42 -0.44 -8.84
C ASN A 458 -12.03 -0.37 -8.20
N TYR A 459 -11.25 0.64 -8.59
CA TYR A 459 -9.99 0.98 -7.94
C TYR A 459 -10.19 2.18 -7.01
N TRP A 460 -9.86 1.97 -5.75
CA TRP A 460 -9.99 2.95 -4.68
C TRP A 460 -8.70 2.96 -3.87
N GLY A 461 -8.22 4.16 -3.56
CA GLY A 461 -6.98 4.30 -2.81
C GLY A 461 -5.73 4.21 -3.68
N HIS A 462 -4.72 3.54 -3.19
CA HIS A 462 -3.40 3.40 -3.83
C HIS A 462 -2.91 1.94 -3.75
N GLY A 463 -1.74 1.65 -4.32
CA GLY A 463 -1.13 0.31 -4.27
C GLY A 463 -1.74 -0.72 -5.23
N SER A 464 -2.79 -0.37 -5.98
CA SER A 464 -3.55 -1.30 -6.82
C SER A 464 -3.12 -1.31 -8.30
N ASN A 465 -2.62 -0.18 -8.81
CA ASN A 465 -2.16 -0.01 -10.19
C ASN A 465 -1.19 1.18 -10.30
N TYR A 466 -0.62 1.40 -11.48
CA TYR A 466 0.28 2.52 -11.78
C TYR A 466 -0.38 3.56 -12.69
N SER A 467 -1.67 3.82 -12.49
CA SER A 467 -2.35 4.91 -13.19
C SER A 467 -1.77 6.28 -12.80
N PRO A 468 -1.90 7.29 -13.67
CA PRO A 468 -1.41 8.64 -13.33
C PRO A 468 -1.99 9.20 -12.03
N VAL A 469 -3.22 8.84 -11.65
CA VAL A 469 -3.82 9.32 -10.39
C VAL A 469 -3.15 8.73 -9.14
N GLN A 470 -2.46 7.59 -9.25
CA GLN A 470 -1.68 7.00 -8.17
C GLN A 470 -0.18 7.34 -8.22
N THR A 471 0.34 7.80 -9.37
CA THR A 471 1.80 7.99 -9.53
C THR A 471 2.20 9.40 -9.90
N HIS A 472 1.32 10.21 -10.52
CA HIS A 472 1.60 11.59 -10.86
C HIS A 472 1.34 12.47 -9.63
N ILE A 473 2.41 13.06 -9.10
CA ILE A 473 2.43 13.83 -7.87
C ILE A 473 3.02 15.23 -8.11
N PRO A 474 2.67 16.23 -7.28
CA PRO A 474 3.33 17.53 -7.30
C PRO A 474 4.80 17.40 -6.89
N PHE A 475 5.66 18.20 -7.52
CA PHE A 475 7.03 18.40 -7.07
C PHE A 475 7.43 19.87 -7.29
N LEU A 476 7.70 20.54 -6.20
CA LEU A 476 8.08 21.95 -6.14
C LEU A 476 9.45 22.07 -5.49
N LEU A 477 10.30 22.88 -6.08
CA LEU A 477 11.64 23.17 -5.56
C LEU A 477 11.83 24.69 -5.46
N TYR A 478 11.89 25.20 -4.25
CA TYR A 478 12.34 26.55 -3.97
C TYR A 478 13.84 26.54 -3.70
N GLU A 479 14.60 27.32 -4.46
CA GLU A 479 16.03 27.50 -4.28
C GLU A 479 16.36 28.98 -4.12
N PRO A 480 17.02 29.40 -3.01
CA PRO A 480 17.35 30.83 -2.76
C PRO A 480 18.20 31.39 -3.87
N GLY A 481 17.77 32.54 -4.41
CA GLY A 481 18.49 33.29 -5.45
C GLY A 481 18.28 32.77 -6.87
N GLU A 482 17.63 31.64 -7.06
CA GLU A 482 17.31 31.12 -8.38
C GLU A 482 15.95 31.63 -8.88
N GLN A 483 15.84 31.79 -10.20
CA GLN A 483 14.57 32.19 -10.82
C GLN A 483 13.66 30.95 -10.98
N PRO A 484 12.34 31.06 -10.69
CA PRO A 484 11.39 29.99 -10.88
C PRO A 484 11.34 29.48 -12.32
N HIS A 485 11.32 28.17 -12.49
CA HIS A 485 11.25 27.53 -13.80
C HIS A 485 10.15 26.47 -13.84
N THR A 486 9.48 26.33 -14.98
CA THR A 486 8.52 25.22 -15.17
C THR A 486 9.12 24.18 -16.10
N TYR A 487 9.30 22.97 -15.57
CA TYR A 487 9.82 21.83 -16.31
C TYR A 487 8.66 20.90 -16.70
N HIS A 488 8.48 20.65 -18.00
CA HIS A 488 7.46 19.77 -18.55
C HIS A 488 7.99 18.36 -18.85
N CYS A 489 9.07 17.98 -18.21
CA CYS A 489 9.67 16.65 -18.35
C CYS A 489 9.55 15.84 -17.06
N LEU A 490 9.79 14.52 -17.18
CA LEU A 490 9.95 13.64 -16.02
C LEU A 490 11.21 14.05 -15.27
N LEU A 491 11.09 14.22 -13.96
CA LEU A 491 12.25 14.30 -13.09
C LEU A 491 12.72 12.86 -12.85
N TYR A 492 13.83 12.49 -13.47
CA TYR A 492 14.47 11.20 -13.18
C TYR A 492 15.25 11.30 -11.88
N THR A 493 14.97 10.43 -10.95
CA THR A 493 15.68 10.35 -9.66
C THR A 493 17.09 9.75 -9.79
N SER A 494 17.44 9.22 -10.96
CA SER A 494 18.82 8.83 -11.30
C SER A 494 19.06 8.95 -12.80
N PRO A 495 20.26 9.35 -13.24
CA PRO A 495 20.60 9.35 -14.64
C PRO A 495 20.53 7.91 -15.19
N SER A 496 19.82 7.75 -16.32
CA SER A 496 19.83 6.49 -17.06
C SER A 496 21.25 6.21 -17.55
N PRO A 497 21.73 4.95 -17.53
CA PRO A 497 23.00 4.60 -18.15
C PRO A 497 23.09 4.95 -19.66
N ARG A 498 21.97 5.31 -20.28
CA ARG A 498 21.87 5.75 -21.67
C ARG A 498 22.19 7.23 -21.87
N ASP A 499 22.19 8.03 -20.79
CA ASP A 499 22.42 9.47 -20.86
C ASP A 499 23.91 9.82 -20.65
N SER A 500 24.78 8.80 -20.55
CA SER A 500 26.24 8.92 -20.37
C SER A 500 27.04 8.67 -21.66
N THR A 501 26.40 8.82 -22.84
CA THR A 501 27.09 8.78 -24.14
C THR A 501 27.13 10.13 -24.83
#